data_261e3e2d29c0c0c3627dee4bddaa0b2b
#
_entry.id   261e3e2d29c0c0c3627dee4bddaa0b2b
#
_cell.length_a   1.000
_cell.length_b   1.000
_cell.length_c   1.000
_cell.angle_alpha   90.00
_cell.angle_beta   90.00
_cell.angle_gamma   90.00
#
_symmetry.space_group_name_H-M   'P 1'
#
loop_
_entity.id
_entity.type
_entity.pdbx_description
1 polymer ?
#
loop_
_entity_poly.entity_id
_entity_poly.type
_entity_poly.pdbx_seq_one_letter_code
_entity_poly.pdbx_strand_id
1 'polypeptide(L)'
;MTGEEKPQKMLLRFTLTPDRQVIPDFKKRLEGKGFYISNSKQILSKAIDKNIFRKFGKNTSIVPNLLEIVENILKNKALDSINLANKAGELVCGLDKVKEKLANNKVAFILQATNAGEDGKNKIQSAAKDIEILTLFSSEELDKALNKTNTVHLAILKGPMSQNVYNQLQKWQNFINS
;
A
#
# COMPACT_ATOMS: atom_id res chain seq x y z
N MET A 1 -2.42 19.05 15.00
CA MET A 1 -3.73 18.59 14.53
C MET A 1 -4.42 19.80 13.96
N THR A 2 -4.62 19.81 12.67
CA THR A 2 -5.10 20.97 11.92
C THR A 2 -6.63 21.07 11.87
N GLY A 3 -7.37 20.06 12.36
CA GLY A 3 -8.84 20.01 12.22
C GLY A 3 -9.34 19.92 10.76
N GLU A 4 -8.42 19.73 9.81
CA GLU A 4 -8.75 19.64 8.40
C GLU A 4 -9.53 18.35 8.09
N GLU A 5 -10.63 18.49 7.39
CA GLU A 5 -11.33 17.35 6.81
C GLU A 5 -10.52 16.77 5.63
N LYS A 6 -10.12 15.52 5.74
CA LYS A 6 -9.41 14.81 4.68
C LYS A 6 -10.21 13.57 4.23
N PRO A 7 -10.15 13.20 2.95
CA PRO A 7 -10.74 11.96 2.48
C PRO A 7 -10.24 10.76 3.31
N GLN A 8 -11.11 9.83 3.63
CA GLN A 8 -10.80 8.69 4.50
C GLN A 8 -9.59 7.85 4.03
N LYS A 9 -9.34 7.81 2.72
CA LYS A 9 -8.15 7.15 2.13
C LYS A 9 -6.83 7.81 2.55
N MET A 10 -6.87 9.08 2.94
CA MET A 10 -5.72 9.86 3.40
C MET A 10 -5.52 9.80 4.92
N LEU A 11 -6.26 8.93 5.61
CA LEU A 11 -6.25 8.83 7.06
C LEU A 11 -5.95 7.40 7.53
N LEU A 12 -5.22 7.31 8.63
CA LEU A 12 -4.99 6.09 9.40
C LEU A 12 -5.86 6.14 10.65
N ARG A 13 -6.70 5.11 10.86
CA ARG A 13 -7.52 4.99 12.06
C ARG A 13 -6.77 4.23 13.15
N PHE A 14 -6.85 4.75 14.36
CA PHE A 14 -6.36 4.13 15.57
C PHE A 14 -7.50 4.06 16.60
N THR A 15 -7.35 3.17 17.57
CA THR A 15 -8.22 3.08 18.75
C THR A 15 -7.38 2.78 19.98
N LEU A 16 -7.99 2.85 21.15
CA LEU A 16 -7.39 2.44 22.42
C LEU A 16 -7.91 1.07 22.80
N THR A 17 -7.00 0.21 23.26
CA THR A 17 -7.38 -1.04 23.96
C THR A 17 -8.02 -0.72 25.33
N PRO A 18 -8.67 -1.70 26.01
CA PRO A 18 -9.07 -1.53 27.40
C PRO A 18 -7.94 -1.07 28.32
N ASP A 19 -6.72 -1.54 28.09
CA ASP A 19 -5.50 -1.15 28.81
C ASP A 19 -4.90 0.18 28.33
N ARG A 20 -5.65 0.94 27.53
CA ARG A 20 -5.30 2.25 27.00
C ARG A 20 -4.05 2.29 26.11
N GLN A 21 -3.73 1.20 25.44
CA GLN A 21 -2.70 1.17 24.41
C GLN A 21 -3.25 1.63 23.06
N VAL A 22 -2.47 2.46 22.36
CA VAL A 22 -2.77 2.88 20.99
C VAL A 22 -2.47 1.74 20.02
N ILE A 23 -3.48 1.31 19.28
CA ILE A 23 -3.34 0.28 18.25
C ILE A 23 -3.98 0.72 16.92
N PRO A 24 -3.43 0.30 15.76
CA PRO A 24 -4.04 0.59 14.46
C PRO A 24 -5.31 -0.25 14.27
N ASP A 25 -6.37 0.38 13.75
CA ASP A 25 -7.63 -0.28 13.43
C ASP A 25 -8.13 0.09 12.04
N PHE A 26 -7.39 -0.31 11.01
CA PHE A 26 -7.70 0.03 9.62
C PHE A 26 -8.93 -0.71 9.07
N LYS A 27 -9.41 -1.75 9.76
CA LYS A 27 -10.62 -2.50 9.38
C LYS A 27 -11.87 -1.98 10.09
N LYS A 28 -11.72 -1.05 11.05
CA LYS A 28 -12.81 -0.50 11.89
C LYS A 28 -13.61 -1.60 12.61
N ARG A 29 -12.91 -2.61 13.12
CA ARG A 29 -13.52 -3.77 13.77
C ARG A 29 -13.44 -3.73 15.29
N LEU A 30 -12.59 -2.85 15.80
CA LEU A 30 -12.38 -2.74 17.23
C LEU A 30 -13.39 -1.76 17.84
N GLU A 31 -13.87 -2.10 19.03
CA GLU A 31 -14.77 -1.27 19.81
C GLU A 31 -14.06 0.01 20.26
N GLY A 32 -14.85 1.03 20.62
CA GLY A 32 -14.38 2.28 21.14
C GLY A 32 -14.29 3.43 20.14
N LYS A 33 -14.04 4.61 20.69
CA LYS A 33 -13.92 5.85 19.91
C LYS A 33 -12.59 5.82 19.13
N GLY A 34 -12.68 5.68 17.81
CA GLY A 34 -11.52 5.79 16.94
C GLY A 34 -11.07 7.24 16.75
N PHE A 35 -9.79 7.42 16.54
CA PHE A 35 -9.19 8.68 16.13
C PHE A 35 -8.33 8.50 14.88
N TYR A 36 -8.03 9.60 14.20
CA TYR A 36 -7.42 9.56 12.87
C TYR A 36 -6.15 10.39 12.82
N ILE A 37 -5.15 9.87 12.11
CA ILE A 37 -3.90 10.57 11.78
C ILE A 37 -3.76 10.55 10.26
N SER A 38 -3.19 11.59 9.68
CA SER A 38 -2.88 11.61 8.24
C SER A 38 -2.00 10.40 7.87
N ASN A 39 -2.28 9.83 6.70
CA ASN A 39 -1.53 8.70 6.15
C ASN A 39 -0.15 9.17 5.67
N SER A 40 0.79 9.28 6.61
CA SER A 40 2.15 9.77 6.40
C SER A 40 3.07 9.21 7.47
N LYS A 41 4.19 8.65 7.04
CA LYS A 41 5.22 8.09 7.92
C LYS A 41 5.81 9.17 8.83
N GLN A 42 6.08 10.35 8.28
CA GLN A 42 6.63 11.48 9.04
C GLN A 42 5.65 12.01 10.09
N ILE A 43 4.36 12.13 9.72
CA ILE A 43 3.33 12.62 10.65
C ILE A 43 3.11 11.63 11.78
N LEU A 44 3.08 10.33 11.47
CA LEU A 44 2.95 9.29 12.49
C LEU A 44 4.17 9.26 13.42
N SER A 45 5.39 9.33 12.89
CA SER A 45 6.61 9.42 13.70
C SER A 45 6.57 10.63 14.66
N LYS A 46 6.29 11.81 14.14
CA LYS A 46 6.12 13.03 14.96
C LYS A 46 5.02 12.88 16.01
N ALA A 47 3.94 12.15 15.70
CA ALA A 47 2.86 11.88 16.63
C ALA A 47 3.30 10.97 17.79
N ILE A 48 4.14 10.00 17.50
CA ILE A 48 4.76 9.10 18.48
C ILE A 48 5.74 9.88 19.36
N ASP A 49 6.69 10.58 18.75
CA ASP A 49 7.77 11.31 19.44
C ASP A 49 7.21 12.37 20.41
N LYS A 50 6.19 13.11 19.97
CA LYS A 50 5.52 14.13 20.78
C LYS A 50 4.44 13.59 21.69
N ASN A 51 4.21 12.27 21.70
CA ASN A 51 3.19 11.59 22.48
C ASN A 51 1.81 12.26 22.41
N ILE A 52 1.40 12.70 21.20
CA ILE A 52 0.11 13.40 21.01
C ILE A 52 -1.10 12.51 21.28
N PHE A 53 -0.92 11.21 21.37
CA PHE A 53 -1.97 10.23 21.69
C PHE A 53 -2.55 10.42 23.10
N ARG A 54 -1.83 11.04 24.03
CA ARG A 54 -2.33 11.40 25.38
C ARG A 54 -3.58 12.30 25.32
N LYS A 55 -3.80 12.99 24.19
CA LYS A 55 -5.00 13.82 23.98
C LYS A 55 -6.28 13.00 23.83
N PHE A 56 -6.17 11.72 23.51
CA PHE A 56 -7.32 10.83 23.30
C PHE A 56 -7.70 10.02 24.54
N GLY A 57 -6.89 10.08 25.61
CA GLY A 57 -7.20 9.44 26.88
C GLY A 57 -6.12 9.66 27.93
N LYS A 58 -6.51 9.75 29.21
CA LYS A 58 -5.56 9.75 30.34
C LYS A 58 -4.84 8.41 30.37
N ASN A 59 -3.55 8.43 30.74
CA ASN A 59 -2.70 7.22 30.85
C ASN A 59 -2.59 6.41 29.56
N THR A 60 -2.72 7.07 28.40
CA THR A 60 -2.52 6.41 27.09
C THR A 60 -1.05 6.03 26.91
N SER A 61 -0.80 4.78 26.57
CA SER A 61 0.50 4.27 26.17
C SER A 61 0.53 3.96 24.67
N ILE A 62 1.72 3.92 24.12
CA ILE A 62 1.95 3.56 22.71
C ILE A 62 2.60 2.17 22.72
N VAL A 63 2.07 1.25 21.91
CA VAL A 63 2.72 -0.05 21.74
C VAL A 63 4.15 0.15 21.20
N PRO A 64 5.12 -0.62 21.67
CA PRO A 64 6.46 -0.59 21.11
C PRO A 64 6.41 -0.79 19.60
N ASN A 65 7.28 -0.07 18.87
CA ASN A 65 7.38 -0.17 17.40
C ASN A 65 6.08 0.13 16.63
N LEU A 66 5.19 0.99 17.14
CA LEU A 66 3.93 1.33 16.48
C LEU A 66 4.12 1.76 15.02
N LEU A 67 5.19 2.51 14.72
CA LEU A 67 5.50 2.94 13.36
C LEU A 67 5.75 1.74 12.43
N GLU A 68 6.58 0.80 12.87
CA GLU A 68 6.91 -0.41 12.13
C GLU A 68 5.67 -1.32 11.95
N ILE A 69 4.85 -1.44 12.99
CA ILE A 69 3.58 -2.19 12.91
C ILE A 69 2.67 -1.60 11.83
N VAL A 70 2.52 -0.29 11.79
CA VAL A 70 1.69 0.40 10.78
C VAL A 70 2.28 0.20 9.39
N GLU A 71 3.59 0.37 9.22
CA GLU A 71 4.31 0.16 7.97
C GLU A 71 4.08 -1.25 7.43
N ASN A 72 4.29 -2.26 8.26
CA ASN A 72 4.09 -3.67 7.90
C ASN A 72 2.63 -3.97 7.53
N ILE A 73 1.65 -3.43 8.25
CA ILE A 73 0.23 -3.63 7.94
C ILE A 73 -0.12 -3.02 6.57
N LEU A 74 0.34 -1.81 6.27
CA LEU A 74 0.04 -1.15 5.00
C LEU A 74 0.73 -1.86 3.83
N LYS A 75 1.99 -2.21 3.98
CA LYS A 75 2.78 -2.95 2.99
C LYS A 75 2.14 -4.31 2.67
N ASN A 76 1.85 -5.10 3.71
CA ASN A 76 1.26 -6.41 3.53
C ASN A 76 -0.12 -6.33 2.88
N LYS A 77 -0.97 -5.36 3.25
CA LYS A 77 -2.26 -5.17 2.57
C LYS A 77 -2.12 -4.86 1.09
N ALA A 78 -1.12 -4.08 0.71
CA ALA A 78 -0.84 -3.78 -0.69
C ALA A 78 -0.41 -5.06 -1.43
N LEU A 79 0.54 -5.82 -0.88
CA LEU A 79 1.00 -7.10 -1.44
C LEU A 79 -0.12 -8.16 -1.49
N ASP A 80 -0.94 -8.28 -0.45
CA ASP A 80 -2.09 -9.18 -0.41
C ASP A 80 -3.11 -8.84 -1.51
N SER A 81 -3.34 -7.55 -1.78
CA SER A 81 -4.25 -7.12 -2.85
C SER A 81 -3.75 -7.52 -4.23
N ILE A 82 -2.43 -7.45 -4.47
CA ILE A 82 -1.78 -7.91 -5.70
C ILE A 82 -1.99 -9.43 -5.85
N ASN A 83 -1.75 -10.19 -4.79
CA ASN A 83 -1.96 -11.65 -4.80
C ASN A 83 -3.42 -12.02 -5.03
N LEU A 84 -4.36 -11.25 -4.49
CA LEU A 84 -5.78 -11.46 -4.74
C LEU A 84 -6.13 -11.29 -6.23
N ALA A 85 -5.60 -10.24 -6.88
CA ALA A 85 -5.76 -10.04 -8.32
C ALA A 85 -5.13 -11.17 -9.13
N ASN A 86 -3.97 -11.70 -8.70
CA ASN A 86 -3.34 -12.86 -9.32
C ASN A 86 -4.25 -14.11 -9.24
N LYS A 87 -4.82 -14.38 -8.07
CA LYS A 87 -5.76 -15.52 -7.89
C LYS A 87 -7.05 -15.36 -8.67
N ALA A 88 -7.49 -14.12 -8.89
CA ALA A 88 -8.67 -13.81 -9.72
C ALA A 88 -8.40 -13.85 -11.22
N GLY A 89 -7.16 -14.10 -11.66
CA GLY A 89 -6.77 -14.06 -13.08
C GLY A 89 -6.68 -12.64 -13.67
N GLU A 90 -6.68 -11.62 -12.83
CA GLU A 90 -6.61 -10.20 -13.24
C GLU A 90 -5.18 -9.63 -13.15
N LEU A 91 -4.17 -10.49 -13.17
CA LEU A 91 -2.77 -10.12 -13.15
C LEU A 91 -1.97 -10.99 -14.12
N VAL A 92 -1.03 -10.37 -14.84
CA VAL A 92 -0.03 -11.08 -15.63
C VAL A 92 1.37 -10.66 -15.22
N CYS A 93 2.31 -11.62 -15.24
CA CYS A 93 3.73 -11.39 -14.92
C CYS A 93 4.60 -11.70 -16.14
N GLY A 94 5.69 -10.94 -16.26
CA GLY A 94 6.71 -11.08 -17.30
C GLY A 94 6.55 -10.07 -18.43
N LEU A 95 7.69 -9.65 -18.97
CA LEU A 95 7.78 -8.55 -19.95
C LEU A 95 6.88 -8.77 -21.16
N ASP A 96 6.94 -9.96 -21.78
CA ASP A 96 6.21 -10.24 -23.02
C ASP A 96 4.70 -10.29 -22.80
N LYS A 97 4.25 -10.90 -21.70
CA LYS A 97 2.82 -10.95 -21.35
C LYS A 97 2.26 -9.56 -21.05
N VAL A 98 3.03 -8.73 -20.34
CA VAL A 98 2.65 -7.34 -20.07
C VAL A 98 2.50 -6.58 -21.37
N LYS A 99 3.47 -6.68 -22.29
CA LYS A 99 3.41 -6.05 -23.62
C LYS A 99 2.21 -6.51 -24.44
N GLU A 100 1.93 -7.82 -24.46
CA GLU A 100 0.74 -8.38 -25.11
C GLU A 100 -0.55 -7.76 -24.57
N LYS A 101 -0.70 -7.68 -23.26
CA LYS A 101 -1.91 -7.09 -22.66
C LYS A 101 -2.02 -5.58 -22.88
N LEU A 102 -0.89 -4.87 -22.94
CA LEU A 102 -0.85 -3.45 -23.32
C LEU A 102 -1.33 -3.26 -24.76
N ALA A 103 -0.83 -4.04 -25.71
CA ALA A 103 -1.26 -3.98 -27.12
C ALA A 103 -2.77 -4.22 -27.29
N ASN A 104 -3.36 -5.06 -26.44
CA ASN A 104 -4.79 -5.37 -26.43
C ASN A 104 -5.63 -4.41 -25.57
N ASN A 105 -5.06 -3.32 -25.06
CA ASN A 105 -5.73 -2.31 -24.21
C ASN A 105 -6.42 -2.90 -22.96
N LYS A 106 -5.86 -3.99 -22.40
CA LYS A 106 -6.41 -4.71 -21.24
C LYS A 106 -5.80 -4.32 -19.90
N VAL A 107 -4.78 -3.47 -19.89
CA VAL A 107 -4.03 -3.09 -18.69
C VAL A 107 -4.66 -1.87 -18.02
N ALA A 108 -4.86 -1.96 -16.69
CA ALA A 108 -5.29 -0.83 -15.87
C ALA A 108 -4.08 -0.01 -15.43
N PHE A 109 -3.05 -0.66 -14.90
CA PHE A 109 -1.75 -0.08 -14.53
C PHE A 109 -0.68 -1.18 -14.42
N ILE A 110 0.57 -0.75 -14.36
CA ILE A 110 1.75 -1.63 -14.31
C ILE A 110 2.41 -1.50 -12.93
N LEU A 111 2.90 -2.63 -12.42
CA LEU A 111 3.84 -2.66 -11.31
C LEU A 111 5.20 -3.11 -11.85
N GLN A 112 6.24 -2.39 -11.45
CA GLN A 112 7.62 -2.67 -11.81
C GLN A 112 8.45 -2.78 -10.54
N ALA A 113 9.29 -3.81 -10.46
CA ALA A 113 10.17 -3.97 -9.30
C ALA A 113 11.15 -2.81 -9.18
N THR A 114 11.47 -2.40 -7.94
CA THR A 114 12.42 -1.31 -7.66
C THR A 114 13.82 -1.62 -8.19
N ASN A 115 14.18 -2.91 -8.23
CA ASN A 115 15.46 -3.44 -8.75
C ASN A 115 15.35 -3.97 -10.19
N ALA A 116 14.36 -3.53 -10.97
CA ALA A 116 14.27 -3.86 -12.39
C ALA A 116 15.46 -3.31 -13.17
N GLY A 117 15.98 -4.11 -14.11
CA GLY A 117 17.07 -3.70 -15.00
C GLY A 117 16.61 -2.64 -16.03
N GLU A 118 17.53 -1.76 -16.42
CA GLU A 118 17.23 -0.61 -17.29
C GLU A 118 16.65 -1.00 -18.66
N ASP A 119 17.13 -2.09 -19.27
CA ASP A 119 16.55 -2.57 -20.55
C ASP A 119 15.06 -2.92 -20.43
N GLY A 120 14.69 -3.63 -19.35
CA GLY A 120 13.30 -3.99 -19.08
C GLY A 120 12.44 -2.75 -18.79
N LYS A 121 12.96 -1.79 -18.02
CA LYS A 121 12.29 -0.52 -17.74
C LYS A 121 11.99 0.24 -19.03
N ASN A 122 12.98 0.40 -19.91
CA ASN A 122 12.84 1.12 -21.17
C ASN A 122 11.81 0.45 -22.09
N LYS A 123 11.82 -0.89 -22.17
CA LYS A 123 10.85 -1.65 -22.96
C LYS A 123 9.42 -1.48 -22.45
N ILE A 124 9.22 -1.50 -21.14
CA ILE A 124 7.90 -1.24 -20.53
C ILE A 124 7.48 0.20 -20.74
N GLN A 125 8.34 1.16 -20.47
CA GLN A 125 8.04 2.59 -20.62
C GLN A 125 7.60 2.92 -22.06
N SER A 126 8.30 2.37 -23.05
CA SER A 126 7.95 2.57 -24.47
C SER A 126 6.60 1.94 -24.85
N ALA A 127 6.26 0.78 -24.25
CA ALA A 127 5.01 0.08 -24.53
C ALA A 127 3.81 0.63 -23.76
N ALA A 128 4.03 1.17 -22.57
CA ALA A 128 2.98 1.60 -21.64
C ALA A 128 2.22 2.84 -22.13
N LYS A 129 2.84 3.72 -22.94
CA LYS A 129 2.25 5.00 -23.35
C LYS A 129 1.75 5.80 -22.14
N ASP A 130 0.43 5.95 -22.01
CA ASP A 130 -0.25 6.70 -20.94
C ASP A 130 -0.63 5.81 -19.74
N ILE A 131 -0.26 4.53 -19.72
CA ILE A 131 -0.54 3.63 -18.60
C ILE A 131 0.43 3.91 -17.46
N GLU A 132 -0.10 4.13 -16.28
CA GLU A 132 0.68 4.40 -15.07
C GLU A 132 1.56 3.21 -14.68
N ILE A 133 2.82 3.51 -14.31
CA ILE A 133 3.79 2.54 -13.81
C ILE A 133 4.11 2.87 -12.36
N LEU A 134 3.82 1.95 -11.46
CA LEU A 134 4.12 2.05 -10.03
C LEU A 134 5.35 1.21 -9.69
N THR A 135 6.28 1.78 -8.91
CA THR A 135 7.53 1.12 -8.48
C THR A 135 7.63 1.21 -6.96
N LEU A 136 7.12 0.18 -6.26
CA LEU A 136 6.88 0.21 -4.81
C LEU A 136 7.52 -0.96 -4.04
N PHE A 137 7.87 -2.04 -4.73
CA PHE A 137 8.37 -3.28 -4.12
C PHE A 137 9.56 -3.82 -4.89
N SER A 138 10.44 -4.56 -4.20
CA SER A 138 11.50 -5.30 -4.88
C SER A 138 10.97 -6.58 -5.55
N SER A 139 11.75 -7.18 -6.45
CA SER A 139 11.39 -8.45 -7.08
C SER A 139 11.20 -9.56 -6.05
N GLU A 140 12.00 -9.59 -4.99
CA GLU A 140 11.94 -10.58 -3.92
C GLU A 140 10.64 -10.45 -3.11
N GLU A 141 10.18 -9.20 -2.86
CA GLU A 141 8.91 -8.94 -2.18
C GLU A 141 7.72 -9.38 -3.03
N LEU A 142 7.77 -9.12 -4.33
CA LEU A 142 6.75 -9.55 -5.29
C LEU A 142 6.73 -11.07 -5.43
N ASP A 143 7.90 -11.71 -5.51
CA ASP A 143 8.05 -13.16 -5.58
C ASP A 143 7.43 -13.84 -4.36
N LYS A 144 7.75 -13.35 -3.18
CA LYS A 144 7.18 -13.85 -1.92
C LYS A 144 5.66 -13.72 -1.88
N ALA A 145 5.13 -12.55 -2.29
CA ALA A 145 3.70 -12.29 -2.26
C ALA A 145 2.91 -13.14 -3.25
N LEU A 146 3.49 -13.42 -4.43
CA LEU A 146 2.83 -14.15 -5.52
C LEU A 146 3.17 -15.63 -5.56
N ASN A 147 4.09 -16.09 -4.70
CA ASN A 147 4.68 -17.43 -4.75
C ASN A 147 5.23 -17.75 -6.16
N LYS A 148 6.05 -16.82 -6.67
CA LYS A 148 6.69 -16.88 -8.00
C LYS A 148 8.19 -16.65 -7.86
N THR A 149 8.88 -16.66 -8.99
CA THR A 149 10.31 -16.35 -9.08
C THR A 149 10.54 -15.36 -10.20
N ASN A 150 11.49 -14.43 -9.98
CA ASN A 150 11.89 -13.43 -10.95
C ASN A 150 10.73 -12.52 -11.43
N THR A 151 9.88 -12.09 -10.49
CA THR A 151 8.76 -11.18 -10.78
C THR A 151 9.26 -9.74 -10.83
N VAL A 152 9.55 -9.27 -12.02
CA VAL A 152 10.10 -7.91 -12.24
C VAL A 152 9.05 -6.96 -12.83
N HIS A 153 8.30 -7.42 -13.83
CA HIS A 153 7.25 -6.65 -14.49
C HIS A 153 5.93 -7.39 -14.40
N LEU A 154 4.91 -6.71 -13.95
CA LEU A 154 3.55 -7.25 -13.90
C LEU A 154 2.52 -6.17 -14.24
N ALA A 155 1.39 -6.60 -14.79
CA ALA A 155 0.28 -5.72 -15.11
C ALA A 155 -0.98 -6.18 -14.39
N ILE A 156 -1.66 -5.22 -13.77
CA ILE A 156 -3.03 -5.41 -13.29
C ILE A 156 -3.97 -5.13 -14.47
N LEU A 157 -4.84 -6.08 -14.76
CA LEU A 157 -5.78 -5.98 -15.86
C LEU A 157 -7.00 -5.14 -15.46
N LYS A 158 -7.66 -4.58 -16.47
CA LYS A 158 -8.96 -3.89 -16.27
C LYS A 158 -10.00 -4.93 -15.82
N GLY A 159 -10.51 -4.77 -14.62
CA GLY A 159 -11.44 -5.71 -14.00
C GLY A 159 -11.88 -5.26 -12.60
N PRO A 160 -12.75 -6.04 -11.94
CA PRO A 160 -13.29 -5.70 -10.61
C PRO A 160 -12.25 -5.47 -9.52
N MET A 161 -11.08 -6.14 -9.61
CA MET A 161 -10.01 -6.01 -8.60
C MET A 161 -9.13 -4.78 -8.80
N SER A 162 -9.04 -4.24 -10.01
CA SER A 162 -8.06 -3.20 -10.37
C SER A 162 -8.14 -1.97 -9.46
N GLN A 163 -9.34 -1.46 -9.18
CA GLN A 163 -9.53 -0.30 -8.33
C GLN A 163 -9.16 -0.57 -6.88
N ASN A 164 -9.46 -1.76 -6.35
CA ASN A 164 -9.09 -2.12 -4.99
C ASN A 164 -7.56 -2.21 -4.84
N VAL A 165 -6.90 -2.89 -5.78
CA VAL A 165 -5.43 -3.00 -5.80
C VAL A 165 -4.80 -1.60 -5.85
N TYR A 166 -5.25 -0.76 -6.78
CA TYR A 166 -4.78 0.62 -6.92
C TYR A 166 -4.90 1.41 -5.61
N ASN A 167 -6.04 1.33 -4.95
CA ASN A 167 -6.28 2.03 -3.68
C ASN A 167 -5.34 1.56 -2.55
N GLN A 168 -5.04 0.26 -2.46
CA GLN A 168 -4.11 -0.26 -1.46
C GLN A 168 -2.67 0.17 -1.76
N LEU A 169 -2.27 0.15 -3.04
CA LEU A 169 -0.94 0.62 -3.48
C LEU A 169 -0.77 2.12 -3.22
N GLN A 170 -1.75 2.94 -3.58
CA GLN A 170 -1.74 4.37 -3.32
C GLN A 170 -1.67 4.67 -1.81
N LYS A 171 -2.36 3.88 -0.99
CA LYS A 171 -2.31 4.05 0.47
C LYS A 171 -0.91 3.75 1.02
N TRP A 172 -0.25 2.72 0.52
CA TRP A 172 1.13 2.40 0.86
C TRP A 172 2.10 3.47 0.36
N GLN A 173 1.99 3.85 -0.92
CA GLN A 173 2.83 4.88 -1.55
C GLN A 173 2.76 6.22 -0.81
N ASN A 174 1.55 6.67 -0.47
CA ASN A 174 1.35 7.92 0.28
C ASN A 174 1.99 7.86 1.67
N PHE A 175 1.96 6.69 2.32
CA PHE A 175 2.58 6.53 3.63
C PHE A 175 4.10 6.68 3.58
N ILE A 176 4.76 6.06 2.61
CA ILE A 176 6.23 6.05 2.52
C ILE A 176 6.81 7.34 1.93
N ASN A 177 6.08 8.04 1.07
CA ASN A 177 6.57 9.23 0.35
C ASN A 177 6.25 10.55 1.06
N SER A 178 5.64 10.52 2.22
CA SER A 178 5.18 11.72 2.95
C SER A 178 5.76 11.86 4.34
#